data_5a682c4f70220fb1f3516f60333daa0e
#
_entry.id   5a682c4f70220fb1f3516f60333daa0e
#
_cell.length_a   1.000
_cell.length_b   1.000
_cell.length_c   1.000
_cell.angle_alpha   90.00
_cell.angle_beta   90.00
_cell.angle_gamma   90.00
#
_symmetry.space_group_name_H-M   'P 1'
#
loop_
_entity.id
_entity.type
_entity.pdbx_description
1 polymer ?
#
loop_
_entity_poly.entity_id
_entity_poly.type
_entity_poly.pdbx_seq_one_letter_code
_entity_poly.pdbx_strand_id
1 'polypeptide(L)'
;MLTPTKTNSAVLRQWLNLGRIFCFTLIVFILLPAAQAQSGRKADLSNLVVIGDSVSAGLQNGSMLATLQVNGYASLVAAQAGVKLVLPLIAPPGIPTVIISVSIGPPLVIQRAPGVSPGRTNPSDHPGNLAVSGATVSDALNVRPTCDPSNITFTDLVLGLPDPCLGAGLPLSQIETAETRNPTTIFVWLGSEDALGAAIGGDSSLLTPPASFETAFAEVMSRLDATGAKLVVANVPDVTRIPFFTPAPVAAELFGVPVQTFLLTLGLGPGDLLTPDAFAAIESILLGQASPPLPSNVVLDATEIAAIRSATQAYNTIIANQAAAHGSPLVDVAGLYESIQVQGVVVGGQRLTAAFFGGIFSLDGIHPTNTGYALIANEFIRALNTNYSAGIPPLSLRQIQKSDPLVFPGVGRPASALGTISPEIVQSLRTVLGKKH
;
A
#
# COMPACT_ATOMS: atom_id res chain seq x y z
N MET A 1 -50.77 -60.00 -54.42
CA MET A 1 -49.89 -59.27 -55.30
C MET A 1 -50.19 -57.78 -55.14
N LEU A 2 -49.45 -57.08 -54.35
CA LEU A 2 -49.48 -55.60 -54.19
C LEU A 2 -48.06 -55.11 -54.21
N THR A 3 -47.74 -54.30 -55.20
CA THR A 3 -46.45 -53.71 -55.48
C THR A 3 -46.16 -52.53 -54.50
N PRO A 4 -44.95 -52.32 -54.01
CA PRO A 4 -44.66 -51.19 -53.18
C PRO A 4 -44.36 -49.94 -54.02
N THR A 5 -44.99 -48.83 -53.64
CA THR A 5 -44.79 -47.50 -54.23
C THR A 5 -43.40 -46.93 -53.73
N LYS A 6 -42.58 -46.49 -54.66
CA LYS A 6 -41.34 -45.80 -54.49
C LYS A 6 -41.61 -44.38 -53.92
N THR A 7 -41.21 -44.15 -52.72
CA THR A 7 -41.13 -42.79 -52.09
C THR A 7 -39.91 -42.03 -52.61
N ASN A 8 -40.18 -40.83 -53.10
CA ASN A 8 -39.24 -39.95 -53.80
C ASN A 8 -38.19 -39.40 -52.82
N SER A 9 -36.96 -39.91 -52.96
CA SER A 9 -35.81 -39.54 -52.11
C SER A 9 -35.22 -38.12 -52.38
N ALA A 10 -35.79 -37.39 -53.34
CA ALA A 10 -35.29 -36.09 -53.76
C ALA A 10 -35.72 -34.92 -52.82
N VAL A 11 -36.92 -35.01 -52.23
CA VAL A 11 -37.48 -33.95 -51.39
C VAL A 11 -36.77 -33.93 -49.98
N LEU A 12 -36.35 -35.08 -49.49
CA LEU A 12 -35.69 -35.19 -48.18
C LEU A 12 -34.28 -34.63 -48.21
N ARG A 13 -33.59 -34.64 -49.34
CA ARG A 13 -32.23 -34.06 -49.46
C ARG A 13 -32.22 -32.53 -49.55
N GLN A 14 -33.31 -31.91 -50.01
CA GLN A 14 -33.41 -30.45 -50.11
C GLN A 14 -33.58 -29.80 -48.71
N TRP A 15 -34.31 -30.44 -47.80
CA TRP A 15 -34.51 -29.94 -46.43
C TRP A 15 -33.29 -30.11 -45.53
N LEU A 16 -32.46 -31.11 -45.77
CA LEU A 16 -31.23 -31.32 -45.02
C LEU A 16 -30.10 -30.33 -45.42
N ASN A 17 -30.12 -29.82 -46.64
CA ASN A 17 -29.15 -28.82 -47.07
C ASN A 17 -29.50 -27.40 -46.64
N LEU A 18 -30.79 -27.05 -46.51
CA LEU A 18 -31.25 -25.76 -45.99
C LEU A 18 -31.00 -25.64 -44.49
N GLY A 19 -31.12 -26.72 -43.69
CA GLY A 19 -30.81 -26.73 -42.27
C GLY A 19 -29.32 -26.57 -41.97
N ARG A 20 -28.43 -27.01 -42.87
CA ARG A 20 -26.98 -26.88 -42.71
C ARG A 20 -26.44 -25.46 -43.03
N ILE A 21 -27.10 -24.75 -43.94
CA ILE A 21 -26.72 -23.37 -44.28
C ILE A 21 -27.21 -22.40 -43.22
N PHE A 22 -28.34 -22.67 -42.53
CA PHE A 22 -28.86 -21.82 -41.47
C PHE A 22 -28.11 -21.99 -40.13
N CYS A 23 -27.54 -23.19 -39.84
CA CYS A 23 -26.69 -23.38 -38.68
C CYS A 23 -25.28 -22.78 -38.81
N PHE A 24 -24.74 -22.65 -40.05
CA PHE A 24 -23.41 -22.06 -40.27
C PHE A 24 -23.42 -20.53 -40.25
N THR A 25 -24.55 -19.88 -40.60
CA THR A 25 -24.69 -18.42 -40.53
C THR A 25 -25.00 -17.90 -39.14
N LEU A 26 -25.53 -18.72 -38.22
CA LEU A 26 -25.81 -18.30 -36.83
C LEU A 26 -24.61 -18.45 -35.90
N ILE A 27 -23.61 -19.28 -36.26
CA ILE A 27 -22.41 -19.50 -35.45
C ILE A 27 -21.32 -18.43 -35.70
N VAL A 28 -21.35 -17.72 -36.83
CA VAL A 28 -20.36 -16.67 -37.16
C VAL A 28 -20.66 -15.33 -36.50
N PHE A 29 -21.87 -15.11 -35.94
CA PHE A 29 -22.22 -13.84 -35.26
C PHE A 29 -22.06 -13.83 -33.74
N ILE A 30 -21.65 -14.95 -33.11
CA ILE A 30 -21.48 -15.02 -31.63
C ILE A 30 -19.99 -14.99 -31.18
N LEU A 31 -19.03 -14.91 -32.10
CA LEU A 31 -17.59 -14.86 -31.78
C LEU A 31 -16.93 -13.61 -32.37
N LEU A 32 -17.41 -12.45 -31.97
CA LEU A 32 -16.59 -11.26 -31.89
C LEU A 32 -16.60 -10.81 -30.43
N PRO A 33 -15.66 -11.26 -29.61
CA PRO A 33 -15.21 -10.39 -28.57
C PRO A 33 -14.58 -9.21 -29.30
N ALA A 34 -15.11 -8.03 -29.07
CA ALA A 34 -14.41 -6.81 -29.40
C ALA A 34 -13.13 -6.76 -28.55
N ALA A 35 -12.12 -7.53 -28.96
CA ALA A 35 -10.75 -7.15 -28.70
C ALA A 35 -10.53 -5.90 -29.56
N GLN A 36 -11.07 -4.77 -29.14
CA GLN A 36 -10.45 -3.51 -29.44
C GLN A 36 -9.10 -3.59 -28.73
N ALA A 37 -8.09 -4.06 -29.50
CA ALA A 37 -6.72 -3.75 -29.20
C ALA A 37 -6.70 -2.22 -29.06
N GLN A 38 -6.70 -1.73 -27.80
CA GLN A 38 -6.26 -0.38 -27.51
C GLN A 38 -4.86 -0.33 -28.10
N SER A 39 -4.73 0.30 -29.27
CA SER A 39 -3.45 0.63 -29.88
C SER A 39 -2.71 1.40 -28.80
N GLY A 40 -1.75 0.71 -28.14
CA GLY A 40 -1.10 1.14 -26.93
C GLY A 40 -0.37 2.45 -27.18
N ARG A 41 -1.00 3.55 -26.81
CA ARG A 41 -0.26 4.79 -26.60
C ARG A 41 0.74 4.48 -25.50
N LYS A 42 2.03 4.60 -25.83
CA LYS A 42 3.13 4.48 -24.85
C LYS A 42 2.81 5.33 -23.62
N ALA A 43 3.08 4.82 -22.42
CA ALA A 43 2.89 5.62 -21.21
C ALA A 43 3.75 6.88 -21.30
N ASP A 44 3.13 8.01 -21.08
CA ASP A 44 3.77 9.31 -20.94
C ASP A 44 3.78 9.65 -19.44
N LEU A 45 4.96 9.61 -18.83
CA LEU A 45 5.16 9.98 -17.44
C LEU A 45 5.67 11.42 -17.26
N SER A 46 5.68 12.22 -18.32
CA SER A 46 6.22 13.60 -18.26
C SER A 46 5.50 14.48 -17.25
N ASN A 47 4.21 14.19 -16.98
CA ASN A 47 3.43 14.81 -15.91
C ASN A 47 2.75 13.71 -15.08
N LEU A 48 3.57 12.99 -14.30
CA LEU A 48 3.13 11.95 -13.38
C LEU A 48 2.51 12.59 -12.14
N VAL A 49 1.29 12.17 -11.82
CA VAL A 49 0.58 12.49 -10.57
C VAL A 49 0.38 11.22 -9.75
N VAL A 50 0.45 11.34 -8.43
CA VAL A 50 0.28 10.22 -7.50
C VAL A 50 -0.82 10.56 -6.50
N ILE A 51 -1.80 9.66 -6.42
CA ILE A 51 -2.91 9.69 -5.46
C ILE A 51 -2.74 8.51 -4.51
N GLY A 52 -2.87 8.75 -3.22
CA GLY A 52 -2.71 7.68 -2.24
C GLY A 52 -2.61 8.16 -0.81
N ASP A 53 -2.17 7.24 0.02
CA ASP A 53 -1.97 7.38 1.46
C ASP A 53 -0.48 7.55 1.83
N SER A 54 -0.12 7.14 3.05
CA SER A 54 1.23 7.25 3.60
C SER A 54 2.28 6.47 2.80
N VAL A 55 1.95 5.30 2.26
CA VAL A 55 2.88 4.50 1.45
C VAL A 55 3.19 5.22 0.14
N SER A 56 2.19 5.81 -0.49
CA SER A 56 2.35 6.60 -1.71
C SER A 56 3.08 7.93 -1.46
N ALA A 57 2.93 8.51 -0.26
CA ALA A 57 3.69 9.69 0.17
C ALA A 57 5.18 9.40 0.46
N GLY A 58 5.56 8.12 0.56
CA GLY A 58 6.93 7.67 0.79
C GLY A 58 7.36 7.73 2.26
N LEU A 59 6.41 7.48 3.20
CA LEU A 59 6.73 7.40 4.62
C LEU A 59 7.65 6.21 4.90
N GLN A 60 8.56 6.41 5.83
CA GLN A 60 9.42 5.37 6.43
C GLN A 60 9.70 5.72 7.90
N ASN A 61 9.91 4.73 8.73
CA ASN A 61 10.24 4.93 10.14
C ASN A 61 9.24 5.87 10.84
N GLY A 62 7.95 5.75 10.49
CA GLY A 62 6.86 6.54 11.03
C GLY A 62 6.97 8.04 10.76
N SER A 63 7.55 8.45 9.63
CA SER A 63 7.79 9.86 9.32
C SER A 63 7.75 10.16 7.82
N MET A 64 7.19 11.31 7.45
CA MET A 64 7.55 12.02 6.23
C MET A 64 8.85 12.78 6.48
N LEU A 65 9.89 12.45 5.73
CA LEU A 65 11.20 13.09 5.79
C LEU A 65 11.83 13.08 4.40
N ALA A 66 12.36 14.19 3.93
CA ALA A 66 12.88 14.37 2.57
C ALA A 66 13.83 13.25 2.12
N THR A 67 14.76 12.83 3.00
CA THR A 67 15.73 11.75 2.70
C THR A 67 15.09 10.35 2.59
N LEU A 68 13.89 10.16 3.11
CA LEU A 68 13.10 8.94 3.01
C LEU A 68 12.12 9.00 1.85
N GLN A 69 11.41 10.12 1.67
CA GLN A 69 10.42 10.31 0.61
C GLN A 69 10.97 10.06 -0.81
N VAL A 70 12.24 10.39 -1.05
CA VAL A 70 12.92 10.13 -2.34
C VAL A 70 13.09 8.65 -2.66
N ASN A 71 12.96 7.77 -1.68
CA ASN A 71 13.00 6.32 -1.83
C ASN A 71 11.61 5.68 -1.94
N GLY A 72 10.51 6.46 -1.87
CA GLY A 72 9.15 5.97 -2.10
C GLY A 72 8.98 5.40 -3.51
N TYR A 73 8.10 4.41 -3.69
CA TYR A 73 7.97 3.67 -4.94
C TYR A 73 7.74 4.57 -6.16
N ALA A 74 6.88 5.58 -6.05
CA ALA A 74 6.54 6.47 -7.16
C ALA A 74 7.75 7.34 -7.57
N SER A 75 8.53 7.80 -6.59
CA SER A 75 9.79 8.53 -6.83
C SER A 75 10.81 7.65 -7.54
N LEU A 76 10.95 6.38 -7.12
CA LEU A 76 11.84 5.42 -7.75
C LEU A 76 11.43 5.10 -9.20
N VAL A 77 10.13 4.93 -9.46
CA VAL A 77 9.61 4.73 -10.83
C VAL A 77 9.91 5.95 -11.70
N ALA A 78 9.64 7.16 -11.21
CA ALA A 78 9.89 8.40 -11.93
C ALA A 78 11.38 8.56 -12.27
N ALA A 79 12.26 8.36 -11.28
CA ALA A 79 13.70 8.42 -11.47
C ALA A 79 14.20 7.38 -12.50
N GLN A 80 13.70 6.15 -12.44
CA GLN A 80 14.04 5.08 -13.37
C GLN A 80 13.54 5.34 -14.80
N ALA A 81 12.41 6.04 -14.91
CA ALA A 81 11.87 6.49 -16.19
C ALA A 81 12.56 7.78 -16.75
N GLY A 82 13.45 8.39 -15.98
CA GLY A 82 14.13 9.63 -16.36
C GLY A 82 13.23 10.86 -16.32
N VAL A 83 12.15 10.85 -15.50
CA VAL A 83 11.22 11.97 -15.36
C VAL A 83 11.28 12.55 -13.94
N LYS A 84 10.91 13.84 -13.82
CA LYS A 84 10.86 14.52 -12.52
C LYS A 84 9.48 14.35 -11.90
N LEU A 85 9.40 13.74 -10.71
CA LEU A 85 8.24 13.79 -9.83
C LEU A 85 8.53 14.79 -8.70
N VAL A 86 7.77 15.87 -8.63
CA VAL A 86 7.91 16.85 -7.55
C VAL A 86 7.27 16.27 -6.27
N LEU A 87 8.06 16.15 -5.21
CA LEU A 87 7.61 15.65 -3.91
C LEU A 87 7.38 16.81 -2.93
N PRO A 88 6.42 16.71 -2.00
CA PRO A 88 6.27 17.65 -0.88
C PRO A 88 7.31 17.30 0.21
N LEU A 89 8.57 17.66 -0.01
CA LEU A 89 9.71 17.26 0.81
C LEU A 89 9.67 17.89 2.21
N ILE A 90 9.70 17.07 3.26
CA ILE A 90 9.67 17.52 4.66
C ILE A 90 11.08 17.61 5.24
N ALA A 91 11.37 18.75 5.89
CA ALA A 91 12.66 19.00 6.54
C ALA A 91 12.91 18.08 7.75
N PRO A 92 14.19 17.80 8.11
CA PRO A 92 14.52 17.13 9.34
C PRO A 92 13.95 17.84 10.59
N PRO A 93 13.58 17.10 11.64
CA PRO A 93 13.69 15.66 11.82
C PRO A 93 12.51 14.87 11.27
N GLY A 94 11.69 15.41 10.37
CA GLY A 94 10.50 14.80 9.79
C GLY A 94 9.21 15.10 10.56
N ILE A 95 8.08 14.72 9.98
CA ILE A 95 6.75 14.87 10.57
C ILE A 95 5.99 13.52 10.44
N PRO A 96 5.56 12.90 11.56
CA PRO A 96 6.12 13.05 12.92
C PRO A 96 7.64 12.88 12.91
N THR A 97 8.32 13.22 14.02
CA THR A 97 9.78 13.02 14.10
C THR A 97 10.15 11.56 13.85
N VAL A 98 11.18 11.32 13.04
CA VAL A 98 11.54 9.99 12.54
C VAL A 98 11.97 9.06 13.68
N ILE A 99 11.54 7.79 13.62
CA ILE A 99 12.04 6.73 14.50
C ILE A 99 13.49 6.41 14.11
N ILE A 100 14.41 6.50 15.06
CA ILE A 100 15.84 6.28 14.88
C ILE A 100 16.35 4.97 15.47
N SER A 101 15.60 4.39 16.41
CA SER A 101 15.88 3.04 16.94
C SER A 101 14.65 2.41 17.55
N VAL A 102 14.61 1.09 17.52
CA VAL A 102 13.61 0.25 18.20
C VAL A 102 14.34 -0.88 18.90
N SER A 103 14.03 -1.11 20.17
CA SER A 103 14.45 -2.30 20.92
C SER A 103 13.21 -3.15 21.19
N ILE A 104 13.19 -4.37 20.63
CA ILE A 104 12.11 -5.33 20.86
C ILE A 104 12.47 -6.17 22.09
N GLY A 105 11.87 -5.87 23.18
CA GLY A 105 12.02 -6.63 24.41
C GLY A 105 11.17 -5.96 25.47
N PRO A 106 10.87 -6.64 26.60
CA PRO A 106 10.29 -5.93 27.73
C PRO A 106 11.37 -5.07 28.42
N PRO A 107 11.19 -3.71 28.44
CA PRO A 107 10.17 -2.94 27.72
C PRO A 107 10.47 -2.78 26.23
N LEU A 108 9.42 -2.65 25.39
CA LEU A 108 9.57 -2.14 24.03
C LEU A 108 9.98 -0.67 24.10
N VAL A 109 11.10 -0.31 23.48
CA VAL A 109 11.61 1.08 23.47
C VAL A 109 11.69 1.59 22.05
N ILE A 110 10.94 2.65 21.75
CA ILE A 110 10.98 3.36 20.48
C ILE A 110 11.60 4.75 20.72
N GLN A 111 12.71 5.03 20.05
CA GLN A 111 13.37 6.33 20.12
C GLN A 111 13.10 7.11 18.83
N ARG A 112 12.71 8.37 18.98
CA ARG A 112 12.53 9.30 17.87
C ARG A 112 13.63 10.37 17.86
N ALA A 113 13.91 10.93 16.69
CA ALA A 113 14.83 12.04 16.56
C ALA A 113 14.33 13.26 17.35
N PRO A 114 15.22 13.99 18.05
CA PRO A 114 14.82 15.19 18.77
C PRO A 114 14.56 16.37 17.83
N GLY A 115 13.79 17.34 18.32
CA GLY A 115 13.50 18.58 17.62
C GLY A 115 12.12 18.60 16.96
N VAL A 116 11.84 19.67 16.23
CA VAL A 116 10.59 19.92 15.49
C VAL A 116 10.95 20.28 14.06
N SER A 117 10.27 19.69 13.09
CA SER A 117 10.46 20.01 11.69
C SER A 117 9.88 21.42 11.38
N PRO A 118 10.59 22.24 10.59
CA PRO A 118 10.05 23.52 10.12
C PRO A 118 9.01 23.35 8.99
N GLY A 119 8.65 22.12 8.61
CA GLY A 119 7.71 21.84 7.55
C GLY A 119 8.39 21.50 6.22
N ARG A 120 7.78 21.93 5.09
CA ARG A 120 8.31 21.66 3.74
C ARG A 120 9.59 22.43 3.44
N THR A 121 10.57 21.73 2.81
CA THR A 121 11.81 22.36 2.31
C THR A 121 11.61 23.10 1.00
N ASN A 122 10.55 22.78 0.27
CA ASN A 122 10.20 23.34 -1.03
C ASN A 122 8.75 23.87 -1.06
N PRO A 123 8.36 24.80 -0.18
CA PRO A 123 6.98 25.22 -0.01
C PRO A 123 6.40 25.96 -1.24
N SER A 124 7.26 26.46 -2.13
CA SER A 124 6.84 27.14 -3.37
C SER A 124 6.58 26.17 -4.54
N ASP A 125 6.95 24.89 -4.40
CA ASP A 125 6.76 23.92 -5.47
C ASP A 125 5.34 23.33 -5.41
N HIS A 126 4.76 23.13 -6.59
CA HIS A 126 3.52 22.35 -6.71
C HIS A 126 3.87 20.86 -6.83
N PRO A 127 3.51 20.01 -5.84
CA PRO A 127 3.83 18.60 -5.91
C PRO A 127 3.04 17.88 -6.99
N GLY A 128 3.68 16.89 -7.62
CA GLY A 128 3.03 15.86 -8.43
C GLY A 128 2.64 14.65 -7.57
N ASN A 129 3.35 14.41 -6.46
CA ASN A 129 2.91 13.45 -5.46
C ASN A 129 1.94 14.14 -4.51
N LEU A 130 0.65 13.85 -4.67
CA LEU A 130 -0.47 14.41 -3.90
C LEU A 130 -0.92 13.50 -2.76
N ALA A 131 -0.24 12.38 -2.53
CA ALA A 131 -0.61 11.40 -1.53
C ALA A 131 -0.53 11.98 -0.11
N VAL A 132 -1.58 11.79 0.67
CA VAL A 132 -1.71 12.31 2.04
C VAL A 132 -1.71 11.15 3.02
N SER A 133 -0.79 11.19 3.99
CA SER A 133 -0.72 10.16 5.06
C SER A 133 -2.02 10.09 5.83
N GLY A 134 -2.54 8.86 6.02
CA GLY A 134 -3.78 8.61 6.74
C GLY A 134 -5.06 8.78 5.90
N ALA A 135 -4.95 9.08 4.60
CA ALA A 135 -6.12 9.31 3.77
C ALA A 135 -6.84 8.01 3.41
N THR A 136 -8.11 7.92 3.76
CA THR A 136 -9.06 6.95 3.21
C THR A 136 -9.46 7.33 1.78
N VAL A 137 -10.18 6.44 1.08
CA VAL A 137 -10.74 6.77 -0.24
C VAL A 137 -11.67 7.99 -0.17
N SER A 138 -12.49 8.08 0.88
CA SER A 138 -13.37 9.24 1.11
C SER A 138 -12.59 10.53 1.35
N ASP A 139 -11.47 10.45 2.09
CA ASP A 139 -10.64 11.62 2.37
C ASP A 139 -9.99 12.18 1.10
N ALA A 140 -9.55 11.30 0.20
CA ALA A 140 -8.99 11.71 -1.08
C ALA A 140 -9.97 12.55 -1.93
N LEU A 141 -11.27 12.32 -1.79
CA LEU A 141 -12.33 13.09 -2.44
C LEU A 141 -12.68 14.38 -1.71
N ASN A 142 -12.67 14.37 -0.36
CA ASN A 142 -13.40 15.35 0.42
C ASN A 142 -12.53 16.20 1.35
N VAL A 143 -11.38 15.68 1.82
CA VAL A 143 -10.54 16.42 2.78
C VAL A 143 -9.68 17.45 2.04
N ARG A 144 -9.76 18.67 2.49
CA ARG A 144 -9.07 19.85 1.92
C ARG A 144 -8.17 20.50 2.96
N PRO A 145 -7.13 21.24 2.55
CA PRO A 145 -6.30 22.04 3.45
C PRO A 145 -7.13 23.01 4.27
N THR A 146 -6.84 23.11 5.55
CA THR A 146 -7.44 24.08 6.46
C THR A 146 -6.60 25.34 6.59
N CYS A 147 -5.28 25.22 6.34
CA CYS A 147 -4.30 26.30 6.49
C CYS A 147 -4.27 26.92 7.89
N ASP A 148 -4.63 26.14 8.91
CA ASP A 148 -4.57 26.58 10.30
C ASP A 148 -3.13 26.47 10.84
N PRO A 149 -2.43 27.58 11.10
CA PRO A 149 -1.06 27.52 11.57
C PRO A 149 -0.92 26.95 13.00
N SER A 150 -2.02 26.86 13.74
CA SER A 150 -2.05 26.24 15.06
C SER A 150 -2.18 24.71 15.00
N ASN A 151 -2.65 24.16 13.86
CA ASN A 151 -2.87 22.73 13.67
C ASN A 151 -2.54 22.32 12.22
N ILE A 152 -1.26 22.31 11.87
CA ILE A 152 -0.80 21.93 10.52
C ILE A 152 -0.97 20.43 10.32
N THR A 153 -1.77 20.03 9.33
CA THR A 153 -2.03 18.65 8.95
C THR A 153 -1.14 18.19 7.79
N PHE A 154 -1.11 16.87 7.51
CA PHE A 154 -0.49 16.35 6.29
C PHE A 154 -1.15 16.91 5.04
N THR A 155 -2.47 17.12 5.07
CA THR A 155 -3.22 17.74 3.96
C THR A 155 -2.72 19.15 3.69
N ASP A 156 -2.47 19.95 4.73
CA ASP A 156 -1.92 21.32 4.58
C ASP A 156 -0.51 21.29 3.99
N LEU A 157 0.33 20.34 4.42
CA LEU A 157 1.70 20.21 3.94
C LEU A 157 1.78 19.74 2.48
N VAL A 158 0.87 18.90 2.03
CA VAL A 158 0.89 18.31 0.68
C VAL A 158 0.08 19.15 -0.30
N LEU A 159 -1.18 19.45 0.04
CA LEU A 159 -2.15 20.08 -0.85
C LEU A 159 -2.29 21.59 -0.60
N GLY A 160 -1.93 22.07 0.60
CA GLY A 160 -2.05 23.47 0.98
C GLY A 160 -0.89 24.36 0.52
N LEU A 161 0.21 23.80 0.05
CA LEU A 161 1.40 24.57 -0.33
C LEU A 161 1.75 24.37 -1.81
N PRO A 162 2.06 25.45 -2.55
CA PRO A 162 2.05 26.86 -2.14
C PRO A 162 0.64 27.43 -1.92
N ASP A 163 -0.36 26.94 -2.62
CA ASP A 163 -1.75 27.39 -2.56
C ASP A 163 -2.64 26.32 -1.92
N PRO A 164 -3.62 26.69 -1.08
CA PRO A 164 -4.03 28.07 -0.73
C PRO A 164 -3.25 28.66 0.45
N CYS A 165 -2.40 27.92 1.18
CA CYS A 165 -1.91 28.35 2.49
C CYS A 165 -0.83 29.45 2.44
N LEU A 166 -0.15 29.64 1.33
CA LEU A 166 0.80 30.75 1.10
C LEU A 166 0.33 31.73 0.02
N GLY A 167 -0.70 31.41 -0.73
CA GLY A 167 -1.19 32.15 -1.89
C GLY A 167 -2.70 32.34 -1.89
N ALA A 168 -3.27 32.59 -3.06
CA ALA A 168 -4.67 32.93 -3.29
C ALA A 168 -5.42 31.80 -4.02
N GLY A 169 -5.21 30.56 -3.65
CA GLY A 169 -5.93 29.42 -4.23
C GLY A 169 -7.16 29.00 -3.44
N LEU A 170 -7.97 28.13 -4.04
CA LEU A 170 -9.02 27.41 -3.30
C LEU A 170 -8.43 26.16 -2.65
N PRO A 171 -8.89 25.78 -1.44
CA PRO A 171 -8.52 24.52 -0.85
C PRO A 171 -9.14 23.37 -1.66
N LEU A 172 -8.29 22.51 -2.21
CA LEU A 172 -8.67 21.39 -3.05
C LEU A 172 -8.28 20.07 -2.39
N SER A 173 -9.10 19.03 -2.59
CA SER A 173 -8.79 17.66 -2.19
C SER A 173 -7.70 17.04 -3.09
N GLN A 174 -7.27 15.80 -2.79
CA GLN A 174 -6.32 15.08 -3.65
C GLN A 174 -6.84 14.98 -5.09
N ILE A 175 -8.10 14.55 -5.25
CA ILE A 175 -8.71 14.36 -6.56
C ILE A 175 -8.90 15.68 -7.29
N GLU A 176 -9.45 16.69 -6.64
CA GLU A 176 -9.62 18.04 -7.20
C GLU A 176 -8.28 18.65 -7.63
N THR A 177 -7.23 18.45 -6.83
CA THR A 177 -5.89 18.91 -7.18
C THR A 177 -5.36 18.18 -8.41
N ALA A 178 -5.53 16.86 -8.50
CA ALA A 178 -5.11 16.07 -9.67
C ALA A 178 -5.79 16.54 -10.96
N GLU A 179 -7.08 16.84 -10.91
CA GLU A 179 -7.84 17.36 -12.06
C GLU A 179 -7.25 18.67 -12.62
N THR A 180 -6.68 19.51 -11.76
CA THR A 180 -6.07 20.80 -12.17
C THR A 180 -4.67 20.63 -12.77
N ARG A 181 -4.01 19.48 -12.57
CA ARG A 181 -2.60 19.27 -12.95
C ARG A 181 -2.38 18.88 -14.41
N ASN A 182 -3.43 18.60 -15.19
CA ASN A 182 -3.32 18.07 -16.56
C ASN A 182 -2.41 16.83 -16.63
N PRO A 183 -2.64 15.79 -15.83
CA PRO A 183 -1.74 14.65 -15.73
C PRO A 183 -1.69 13.86 -17.04
N THR A 184 -0.54 13.27 -17.34
CA THR A 184 -0.37 12.32 -18.44
C THR A 184 -0.53 10.87 -17.97
N THR A 185 -0.10 10.61 -16.74
CA THR A 185 -0.25 9.32 -16.03
C THR A 185 -0.56 9.58 -14.56
N ILE A 186 -1.46 8.79 -13.98
CA ILE A 186 -1.80 8.86 -12.55
C ILE A 186 -1.60 7.49 -11.91
N PHE A 187 -0.84 7.43 -10.83
CA PHE A 187 -0.81 6.27 -9.94
C PHE A 187 -1.87 6.43 -8.86
N VAL A 188 -2.69 5.39 -8.66
CA VAL A 188 -3.76 5.37 -7.66
C VAL A 188 -3.53 4.19 -6.72
N TRP A 189 -3.22 4.48 -5.46
CA TRP A 189 -3.12 3.45 -4.43
C TRP A 189 -3.76 3.96 -3.15
N LEU A 190 -5.03 3.65 -2.99
CA LEU A 190 -5.91 4.00 -1.86
C LEU A 190 -6.61 2.75 -1.35
N GLY A 191 -7.02 2.78 -0.09
CA GLY A 191 -7.81 1.75 0.56
C GLY A 191 -7.10 1.05 1.73
N SER A 192 -5.78 1.26 1.91
CA SER A 192 -5.08 0.70 3.07
C SER A 192 -5.60 1.30 4.37
N GLU A 193 -5.81 2.62 4.42
CA GLU A 193 -6.29 3.34 5.59
C GLU A 193 -7.76 3.02 5.93
N ASP A 194 -8.56 2.63 4.93
CA ASP A 194 -9.95 2.17 5.11
C ASP A 194 -10.06 0.91 5.98
N ALA A 195 -8.94 0.17 6.14
CA ALA A 195 -8.81 -1.01 6.99
C ALA A 195 -7.80 -0.83 8.14
N LEU A 196 -6.69 -0.09 7.91
CA LEU A 196 -5.59 0.02 8.86
C LEU A 196 -5.98 0.78 10.13
N GLY A 197 -6.81 1.82 10.02
CA GLY A 197 -7.32 2.56 11.18
C GLY A 197 -8.08 1.65 12.16
N ALA A 198 -8.91 0.76 11.64
CA ALA A 198 -9.62 -0.25 12.44
C ALA A 198 -8.65 -1.25 13.09
N ALA A 199 -7.63 -1.70 12.34
CA ALA A 199 -6.63 -2.63 12.84
C ALA A 199 -5.79 -2.03 13.98
N ILE A 200 -5.30 -0.80 13.81
CA ILE A 200 -4.48 -0.12 14.83
C ILE A 200 -5.32 0.23 16.07
N GLY A 201 -6.58 0.60 15.88
CA GLY A 201 -7.50 0.96 16.96
C GLY A 201 -8.07 -0.23 17.74
N GLY A 202 -7.89 -1.48 17.26
CA GLY A 202 -8.55 -2.65 17.84
C GLY A 202 -10.08 -2.49 17.86
N ASP A 203 -10.64 -1.94 16.78
CA ASP A 203 -12.07 -1.65 16.66
C ASP A 203 -12.55 -1.80 15.22
N SER A 204 -13.16 -2.93 14.91
CA SER A 204 -13.69 -3.22 13.58
C SER A 204 -14.85 -2.31 13.15
N SER A 205 -15.44 -1.53 14.06
CA SER A 205 -16.47 -0.55 13.71
C SER A 205 -15.91 0.66 12.93
N LEU A 206 -14.59 0.85 12.96
CA LEU A 206 -13.87 1.89 12.20
C LEU A 206 -13.60 1.51 10.74
N LEU A 207 -13.92 0.28 10.33
CA LEU A 207 -13.80 -0.14 8.92
C LEU A 207 -14.72 0.69 8.03
N THR A 208 -14.21 1.15 6.90
CA THR A 208 -15.08 1.71 5.86
C THR A 208 -16.00 0.61 5.33
N PRO A 209 -17.34 0.75 5.42
CA PRO A 209 -18.25 -0.25 4.87
C PRO A 209 -17.99 -0.48 3.37
N PRO A 210 -17.95 -1.74 2.88
CA PRO A 210 -17.63 -2.02 1.46
C PRO A 210 -18.48 -1.27 0.44
N ALA A 211 -19.77 -1.03 0.73
CA ALA A 211 -20.65 -0.25 -0.17
C ALA A 211 -20.25 1.24 -0.22
N SER A 212 -19.80 1.81 0.90
CA SER A 212 -19.30 3.18 0.95
C SER A 212 -17.95 3.30 0.22
N PHE A 213 -17.08 2.30 0.41
CA PHE A 213 -15.82 2.19 -0.31
C PHE A 213 -16.04 2.10 -1.82
N GLU A 214 -16.98 1.25 -2.27
CA GLU A 214 -17.30 1.10 -3.69
C GLU A 214 -17.77 2.42 -4.31
N THR A 215 -18.68 3.11 -3.63
CA THR A 215 -19.19 4.40 -4.11
C THR A 215 -18.07 5.44 -4.23
N ALA A 216 -17.25 5.57 -3.20
CA ALA A 216 -16.15 6.54 -3.21
C ALA A 216 -15.05 6.17 -4.22
N PHE A 217 -14.66 4.89 -4.30
CA PHE A 217 -13.62 4.45 -5.23
C PHE A 217 -14.07 4.55 -6.70
N ALA A 218 -15.35 4.27 -7.00
CA ALA A 218 -15.92 4.48 -8.32
C ALA A 218 -15.90 5.96 -8.72
N GLU A 219 -16.21 6.88 -7.80
CA GLU A 219 -16.11 8.33 -8.04
C GLU A 219 -14.65 8.74 -8.30
N VAL A 220 -13.69 8.28 -7.48
CA VAL A 220 -12.26 8.52 -7.69
C VAL A 220 -11.85 8.12 -9.11
N MET A 221 -12.16 6.87 -9.49
CA MET A 221 -11.76 6.34 -10.80
C MET A 221 -12.41 7.09 -11.96
N SER A 222 -13.70 7.40 -11.86
CA SER A 222 -14.45 8.14 -12.89
C SER A 222 -13.87 9.56 -13.08
N ARG A 223 -13.58 10.27 -12.00
CA ARG A 223 -13.03 11.64 -12.05
C ARG A 223 -11.61 11.67 -12.61
N LEU A 224 -10.77 10.72 -12.19
CA LEU A 224 -9.39 10.64 -12.68
C LEU A 224 -9.34 10.21 -14.16
N ASP A 225 -10.19 9.28 -14.59
CA ASP A 225 -10.29 8.87 -15.99
C ASP A 225 -10.76 10.02 -16.91
N ALA A 226 -11.65 10.87 -16.41
CA ALA A 226 -12.12 12.07 -17.12
C ALA A 226 -11.02 13.09 -17.43
N THR A 227 -9.86 13.03 -16.73
CA THR A 227 -8.68 13.85 -17.06
C THR A 227 -8.00 13.44 -18.36
N GLY A 228 -8.29 12.24 -18.88
CA GLY A 228 -7.63 11.64 -20.04
C GLY A 228 -6.26 11.05 -19.76
N ALA A 229 -5.78 11.06 -18.52
CA ALA A 229 -4.53 10.45 -18.09
C ALA A 229 -4.60 8.93 -18.16
N LYS A 230 -3.45 8.27 -18.29
CA LYS A 230 -3.34 6.81 -18.09
C LYS A 230 -3.34 6.52 -16.58
N LEU A 231 -4.27 5.69 -16.13
CA LEU A 231 -4.35 5.28 -14.73
C LEU A 231 -3.57 3.97 -14.52
N VAL A 232 -2.89 3.86 -13.38
CA VAL A 232 -2.25 2.62 -12.88
C VAL A 232 -2.69 2.45 -11.44
N VAL A 233 -3.44 1.39 -11.17
CA VAL A 233 -4.13 1.18 -9.89
C VAL A 233 -3.46 0.04 -9.12
N ALA A 234 -3.29 0.18 -7.81
CA ALA A 234 -2.77 -0.89 -6.96
C ALA A 234 -3.83 -1.40 -5.97
N ASN A 235 -3.78 -2.71 -5.68
CA ASN A 235 -4.61 -3.31 -4.65
C ASN A 235 -3.97 -3.23 -3.25
N VAL A 236 -4.75 -3.52 -2.21
CA VAL A 236 -4.41 -3.33 -0.79
C VAL A 236 -3.90 -4.64 -0.18
N PRO A 237 -2.71 -4.67 0.45
CA PRO A 237 -2.24 -5.81 1.22
C PRO A 237 -3.11 -6.09 2.46
N ASP A 238 -3.03 -7.33 3.00
CA ASP A 238 -3.62 -7.66 4.30
C ASP A 238 -2.90 -6.89 5.42
N VAL A 239 -3.54 -5.82 5.90
CA VAL A 239 -2.98 -4.93 6.93
C VAL A 239 -2.80 -5.62 8.29
N THR A 240 -3.46 -6.76 8.54
CA THR A 240 -3.29 -7.54 9.78
C THR A 240 -1.99 -8.34 9.81
N ARG A 241 -1.27 -8.41 8.68
CA ARG A 241 -0.05 -9.19 8.52
C ARG A 241 1.23 -8.35 8.45
N ILE A 242 1.15 -7.07 8.75
CA ILE A 242 2.31 -6.19 8.86
C ILE A 242 3.00 -6.41 10.22
N PRO A 243 4.33 -6.21 10.32
CA PRO A 243 5.07 -6.46 11.58
C PRO A 243 4.79 -5.46 12.70
N PHE A 244 3.96 -4.45 12.47
CA PHE A 244 3.41 -3.60 13.53
C PHE A 244 2.64 -4.42 14.57
N PHE A 245 1.99 -5.49 14.14
CA PHE A 245 1.27 -6.40 15.02
C PHE A 245 2.15 -7.58 15.42
N THR A 246 2.26 -7.80 16.73
CA THR A 246 2.97 -8.94 17.30
C THR A 246 1.97 -10.06 17.63
N PRO A 247 2.09 -11.27 17.03
CA PRO A 247 1.26 -12.40 17.44
C PRO A 247 1.42 -12.71 18.94
N ALA A 248 0.32 -12.96 19.65
CA ALA A 248 0.33 -13.21 21.08
C ALA A 248 1.32 -14.32 21.53
N PRO A 249 1.47 -15.47 20.80
CA PRO A 249 2.49 -16.45 21.13
C PRO A 249 3.94 -15.92 21.01
N VAL A 250 4.21 -15.03 20.02
CA VAL A 250 5.53 -14.40 19.86
C VAL A 250 5.81 -13.43 21.00
N ALA A 251 4.81 -12.67 21.43
CA ALA A 251 4.94 -11.79 22.60
C ALA A 251 5.25 -12.62 23.86
N ALA A 252 4.61 -13.76 24.07
CA ALA A 252 4.92 -14.66 25.19
C ALA A 252 6.41 -15.06 25.21
N GLU A 253 6.98 -15.40 24.05
CA GLU A 253 8.41 -15.71 23.91
C GLU A 253 9.30 -14.52 24.27
N LEU A 254 8.93 -13.32 23.84
CA LEU A 254 9.68 -12.08 24.13
C LEU A 254 9.67 -11.75 25.63
N PHE A 255 8.57 -12.03 26.34
CA PHE A 255 8.45 -11.87 27.78
C PHE A 255 9.03 -13.05 28.57
N GLY A 256 9.48 -14.14 27.91
CA GLY A 256 10.03 -15.33 28.57
C GLY A 256 8.98 -16.11 29.38
N VAL A 257 7.69 -15.97 29.05
CA VAL A 257 6.56 -16.64 29.73
C VAL A 257 6.08 -17.80 28.86
N PRO A 258 5.79 -18.99 29.44
CA PRO A 258 5.20 -20.07 28.68
C PRO A 258 3.90 -19.61 27.99
N VAL A 259 3.77 -19.89 26.67
CA VAL A 259 2.67 -19.39 25.83
C VAL A 259 1.31 -19.59 26.45
N GLN A 260 1.01 -20.83 26.93
CA GLN A 260 -0.29 -21.13 27.54
C GLN A 260 -0.57 -20.29 28.78
N THR A 261 0.44 -20.09 29.64
CA THR A 261 0.31 -19.27 30.85
C THR A 261 0.08 -17.79 30.46
N PHE A 262 0.82 -17.30 29.48
CA PHE A 262 0.69 -15.92 28.97
C PHE A 262 -0.72 -15.64 28.45
N LEU A 263 -1.22 -16.50 27.55
CA LEU A 263 -2.55 -16.35 26.97
C LEU A 263 -3.64 -16.39 28.05
N LEU A 264 -3.62 -17.36 28.95
CA LEU A 264 -4.60 -17.48 30.04
C LEU A 264 -4.55 -16.28 31.01
N THR A 265 -3.35 -15.83 31.38
CA THR A 265 -3.20 -14.70 32.30
C THR A 265 -3.72 -13.40 31.71
N LEU A 266 -3.52 -13.17 30.43
CA LEU A 266 -3.88 -11.91 29.76
C LEU A 266 -5.27 -11.94 29.08
N GLY A 267 -5.93 -13.10 29.08
CA GLY A 267 -7.24 -13.26 28.43
C GLY A 267 -7.16 -13.28 26.91
N LEU A 268 -6.06 -13.80 26.34
CA LEU A 268 -5.78 -13.79 24.91
C LEU A 268 -6.08 -15.12 24.25
N GLY A 269 -6.49 -15.09 22.99
CA GLY A 269 -6.52 -16.21 22.08
C GLY A 269 -5.17 -16.47 21.40
N PRO A 270 -4.91 -17.70 20.90
CA PRO A 270 -3.65 -18.02 20.23
C PRO A 270 -3.47 -17.32 18.87
N GLY A 271 -4.54 -16.78 18.30
CA GLY A 271 -4.54 -16.04 17.05
C GLY A 271 -4.55 -14.53 17.20
N ASP A 272 -4.60 -14.01 18.42
CA ASP A 272 -4.67 -12.59 18.67
C ASP A 272 -3.36 -11.89 18.33
N LEU A 273 -3.49 -10.64 17.88
CA LEU A 273 -2.40 -9.77 17.51
C LEU A 273 -2.34 -8.60 18.50
N LEU A 274 -1.14 -8.21 18.87
CA LEU A 274 -0.87 -7.16 19.85
C LEU A 274 -0.24 -5.96 19.17
N THR A 275 -0.71 -4.75 19.49
CA THR A 275 -0.06 -3.50 19.08
C THR A 275 1.19 -3.25 19.92
N PRO A 276 2.09 -2.34 19.51
CA PRO A 276 3.24 -1.93 20.32
C PRO A 276 2.86 -1.45 21.74
N ASP A 277 1.71 -0.79 21.88
CA ASP A 277 1.24 -0.26 23.17
C ASP A 277 0.82 -1.36 24.16
N ALA A 278 0.53 -2.57 23.66
CA ALA A 278 0.24 -3.73 24.52
C ALA A 278 1.41 -4.10 25.42
N PHE A 279 2.66 -3.86 24.99
CA PHE A 279 3.86 -4.27 25.73
C PHE A 279 3.95 -3.63 27.11
N ALA A 280 3.67 -2.33 27.24
CA ALA A 280 3.65 -1.63 28.52
C ALA A 280 2.50 -2.13 29.42
N ALA A 281 1.34 -2.42 28.85
CA ALA A 281 0.21 -2.97 29.59
C ALA A 281 0.50 -4.41 30.12
N ILE A 282 1.12 -5.25 29.28
CA ILE A 282 1.55 -6.60 29.63
C ILE A 282 2.55 -6.54 30.80
N GLU A 283 3.58 -5.69 30.70
CA GLU A 283 4.58 -5.53 31.75
C GLU A 283 3.91 -5.14 33.08
N SER A 284 3.00 -4.16 33.06
CA SER A 284 2.27 -3.73 34.25
C SER A 284 1.44 -4.86 34.88
N ILE A 285 0.80 -5.69 34.08
CA ILE A 285 0.02 -6.84 34.57
C ILE A 285 0.95 -7.91 35.15
N LEU A 286 2.04 -8.27 34.48
CA LEU A 286 3.00 -9.28 34.96
C LEU A 286 3.72 -8.85 36.26
N LEU A 287 3.87 -7.54 36.48
CA LEU A 287 4.41 -6.98 37.73
C LEU A 287 3.35 -6.82 38.83
N GLY A 288 2.08 -7.17 38.58
CA GLY A 288 1.00 -7.01 39.53
C GLY A 288 0.58 -5.54 39.77
N GLN A 289 0.95 -4.64 38.87
CA GLN A 289 0.59 -3.21 38.92
C GLN A 289 -0.74 -2.90 38.25
N ALA A 290 -1.19 -3.79 37.36
CA ALA A 290 -2.49 -3.73 36.69
C ALA A 290 -3.18 -5.12 36.73
N SER A 291 -4.49 -5.12 36.51
CA SER A 291 -5.26 -6.36 36.45
C SER A 291 -5.58 -6.76 35.02
N PRO A 292 -5.56 -8.07 34.67
CA PRO A 292 -6.04 -8.53 33.39
C PRO A 292 -7.57 -8.37 33.28
N PRO A 293 -8.17 -8.43 32.06
CA PRO A 293 -7.51 -8.65 30.76
C PRO A 293 -6.80 -7.40 30.24
N LEU A 294 -6.05 -7.58 29.13
CA LEU A 294 -5.51 -6.43 28.38
C LEU A 294 -6.66 -5.53 27.87
N PRO A 295 -6.46 -4.20 27.75
CA PRO A 295 -7.39 -3.30 27.10
C PRO A 295 -7.64 -3.72 25.63
N SER A 296 -8.90 -3.68 25.18
CA SER A 296 -9.27 -4.11 23.82
C SER A 296 -8.57 -3.30 22.72
N ASN A 297 -8.33 -2.04 22.93
CA ASN A 297 -7.67 -1.14 21.96
C ASN A 297 -6.19 -1.47 21.70
N VAL A 298 -5.59 -2.40 22.43
CA VAL A 298 -4.21 -2.87 22.18
C VAL A 298 -4.14 -4.32 21.72
N VAL A 299 -5.31 -4.97 21.57
CA VAL A 299 -5.46 -6.35 21.11
C VAL A 299 -6.34 -6.36 19.88
N LEU A 300 -5.95 -7.07 18.85
CA LEU A 300 -6.75 -7.38 17.70
C LEU A 300 -7.15 -8.85 17.80
N ASP A 301 -8.39 -9.14 18.15
CA ASP A 301 -8.87 -10.48 18.34
C ASP A 301 -9.18 -11.21 17.01
N ALA A 302 -9.45 -12.51 17.07
CA ALA A 302 -9.72 -13.32 15.89
C ALA A 302 -10.95 -12.85 15.11
N THR A 303 -11.97 -12.25 15.77
CA THR A 303 -13.18 -11.73 15.13
C THR A 303 -12.87 -10.47 14.36
N GLU A 304 -12.12 -9.56 14.96
CA GLU A 304 -11.69 -8.32 14.35
C GLU A 304 -10.75 -8.58 13.17
N ILE A 305 -9.78 -9.49 13.33
CA ILE A 305 -8.90 -9.94 12.24
C ILE A 305 -9.72 -10.47 11.06
N ALA A 306 -10.72 -11.31 11.33
CA ALA A 306 -11.58 -11.87 10.28
C ALA A 306 -12.40 -10.76 9.58
N ALA A 307 -12.93 -9.81 10.33
CA ALA A 307 -13.68 -8.67 9.78
C ALA A 307 -12.81 -7.79 8.88
N ILE A 308 -11.60 -7.44 9.35
CA ILE A 308 -10.64 -6.62 8.59
C ILE A 308 -10.22 -7.32 7.28
N ARG A 309 -9.90 -8.63 7.35
CA ARG A 309 -9.55 -9.41 6.16
C ARG A 309 -10.69 -9.51 5.16
N SER A 310 -11.92 -9.71 5.65
CA SER A 310 -13.11 -9.75 4.80
C SER A 310 -13.35 -8.41 4.10
N ALA A 311 -13.21 -7.30 4.82
CA ALA A 311 -13.33 -5.96 4.26
C ALA A 311 -12.23 -5.69 3.22
N THR A 312 -10.97 -5.99 3.53
CA THR A 312 -9.82 -5.83 2.61
C THR A 312 -10.03 -6.65 1.31
N GLN A 313 -10.55 -7.88 1.43
CA GLN A 313 -10.86 -8.69 0.26
C GLN A 313 -11.98 -8.07 -0.59
N ALA A 314 -13.01 -7.52 0.05
CA ALA A 314 -14.08 -6.80 -0.64
C ALA A 314 -13.54 -5.55 -1.35
N TYR A 315 -12.70 -4.74 -0.68
CA TYR A 315 -12.04 -3.59 -1.31
C TYR A 315 -11.21 -4.00 -2.52
N ASN A 316 -10.42 -5.06 -2.44
CA ASN A 316 -9.62 -5.53 -3.54
C ASN A 316 -10.47 -6.01 -4.74
N THR A 317 -11.64 -6.59 -4.48
CA THR A 317 -12.60 -6.95 -5.52
C THR A 317 -13.15 -5.69 -6.21
N ILE A 318 -13.51 -4.67 -5.44
CA ILE A 318 -13.99 -3.37 -5.95
C ILE A 318 -12.89 -2.70 -6.79
N ILE A 319 -11.66 -2.61 -6.25
CA ILE A 319 -10.50 -2.02 -6.92
C ILE A 319 -10.26 -2.71 -8.28
N ALA A 320 -10.26 -4.06 -8.31
CA ALA A 320 -10.04 -4.82 -9.53
C ALA A 320 -11.15 -4.57 -10.57
N ASN A 321 -12.41 -4.53 -10.13
CA ASN A 321 -13.56 -4.26 -11.01
C ASN A 321 -13.49 -2.83 -11.58
N GLN A 322 -13.18 -1.84 -10.77
CA GLN A 322 -13.03 -0.45 -11.22
C GLN A 322 -11.82 -0.28 -12.14
N ALA A 323 -10.68 -0.89 -11.83
CA ALA A 323 -9.52 -0.88 -12.71
C ALA A 323 -9.87 -1.47 -14.09
N ALA A 324 -10.57 -2.61 -14.13
CA ALA A 324 -11.01 -3.23 -15.37
C ALA A 324 -12.02 -2.37 -16.14
N ALA A 325 -13.00 -1.75 -15.46
CA ALA A 325 -14.02 -0.90 -16.08
C ALA A 325 -13.42 0.32 -16.78
N HIS A 326 -12.31 0.86 -16.24
CA HIS A 326 -11.58 2.00 -16.82
C HIS A 326 -10.36 1.58 -17.67
N GLY A 327 -10.19 0.28 -17.99
CA GLY A 327 -9.07 -0.22 -18.78
C GLY A 327 -7.69 0.05 -18.16
N SER A 328 -7.63 0.19 -16.85
CA SER A 328 -6.42 0.49 -16.10
C SER A 328 -5.73 -0.79 -15.66
N PRO A 329 -4.38 -0.91 -15.76
CA PRO A 329 -3.66 -2.03 -15.20
C PRO A 329 -3.76 -2.04 -13.68
N LEU A 330 -3.93 -3.25 -13.12
CA LEU A 330 -3.87 -3.50 -11.69
C LEU A 330 -2.46 -3.96 -11.31
N VAL A 331 -1.86 -3.29 -10.35
CA VAL A 331 -0.61 -3.69 -9.69
C VAL A 331 -0.96 -4.54 -8.48
N ASP A 332 -0.59 -5.81 -8.51
CA ASP A 332 -0.90 -6.77 -7.46
C ASP A 332 0.09 -6.68 -6.30
N VAL A 333 -0.02 -5.63 -5.50
CA VAL A 333 0.80 -5.43 -4.30
C VAL A 333 0.39 -6.40 -3.19
N ALA A 334 -0.89 -6.74 -3.10
CA ALA A 334 -1.36 -7.74 -2.14
C ALA A 334 -0.69 -9.10 -2.37
N GLY A 335 -0.66 -9.59 -3.61
CA GLY A 335 0.03 -10.83 -3.96
C GLY A 335 1.54 -10.76 -3.75
N LEU A 336 2.18 -9.61 -4.02
CA LEU A 336 3.60 -9.40 -3.71
C LEU A 336 3.87 -9.61 -2.21
N TYR A 337 3.11 -8.94 -1.35
CA TYR A 337 3.27 -9.05 0.10
C TYR A 337 2.94 -10.44 0.63
N GLU A 338 1.90 -11.09 0.13
CA GLU A 338 1.57 -12.48 0.49
C GLU A 338 2.72 -13.43 0.14
N SER A 339 3.29 -13.31 -1.05
CA SER A 339 4.46 -14.08 -1.48
C SER A 339 5.65 -13.87 -0.54
N ILE A 340 5.94 -12.61 -0.16
CA ILE A 340 7.05 -12.29 0.76
C ILE A 340 6.79 -12.88 2.16
N GLN A 341 5.56 -12.86 2.64
CA GLN A 341 5.20 -13.43 3.94
C GLN A 341 5.37 -14.94 3.99
N VAL A 342 5.02 -15.64 2.90
CA VAL A 342 5.08 -17.10 2.86
C VAL A 342 6.51 -17.61 2.65
N GLN A 343 7.25 -17.01 1.75
CA GLN A 343 8.55 -17.55 1.31
C GLN A 343 9.73 -16.57 1.42
N GLY A 344 9.46 -15.30 1.79
CA GLY A 344 10.46 -14.25 1.72
C GLY A 344 10.85 -13.92 0.28
N VAL A 345 11.79 -12.99 0.13
CA VAL A 345 12.38 -12.63 -1.17
C VAL A 345 13.91 -12.63 -1.08
N VAL A 346 14.59 -13.17 -2.07
CA VAL A 346 16.06 -13.16 -2.11
C VAL A 346 16.54 -11.95 -2.90
N VAL A 347 17.22 -11.04 -2.22
CA VAL A 347 17.85 -9.86 -2.82
C VAL A 347 19.35 -9.87 -2.49
N GLY A 348 20.21 -9.74 -3.49
CA GLY A 348 21.66 -9.71 -3.31
C GLY A 348 22.25 -10.94 -2.61
N GLY A 349 21.55 -12.08 -2.63
CA GLY A 349 21.96 -13.33 -1.95
C GLY A 349 21.46 -13.41 -0.49
N GLN A 350 20.75 -12.44 0.02
CA GLN A 350 20.15 -12.42 1.35
C GLN A 350 18.64 -12.64 1.25
N ARG A 351 18.07 -13.51 2.10
CA ARG A 351 16.62 -13.68 2.21
C ARG A 351 16.06 -12.60 3.11
N LEU A 352 15.19 -11.76 2.57
CA LEU A 352 14.41 -10.76 3.28
C LEU A 352 13.02 -11.32 3.56
N THR A 353 12.40 -10.87 4.66
CA THR A 353 11.08 -11.34 5.11
C THR A 353 10.20 -10.18 5.55
N ALA A 354 8.91 -10.44 5.69
CA ALA A 354 7.95 -9.49 6.22
C ALA A 354 7.94 -9.39 7.77
N ALA A 355 8.82 -10.11 8.46
CA ALA A 355 8.96 -10.01 9.91
C ALA A 355 9.55 -8.64 10.31
N PHE A 356 9.37 -8.25 11.57
CA PHE A 356 10.04 -7.09 12.13
C PHE A 356 11.57 -7.29 12.01
N PHE A 357 12.31 -6.28 11.53
CA PHE A 357 13.71 -6.40 11.11
C PHE A 357 13.99 -7.43 10.01
N GLY A 358 12.97 -7.85 9.27
CA GLY A 358 13.12 -8.77 8.13
C GLY A 358 13.65 -8.12 6.85
N GLY A 359 13.82 -6.81 6.84
CA GLY A 359 14.40 -6.05 5.73
C GLY A 359 13.38 -5.54 4.70
N ILE A 360 12.08 -5.88 4.84
CA ILE A 360 11.01 -5.38 3.96
C ILE A 360 10.30 -4.19 4.58
N PHE A 361 10.03 -4.23 5.88
CA PHE A 361 9.39 -3.15 6.62
C PHE A 361 10.38 -2.33 7.42
N SER A 362 10.12 -1.04 7.53
CA SER A 362 10.93 -0.08 8.28
C SER A 362 10.66 -0.16 9.79
N LEU A 363 11.30 0.72 10.57
CA LEU A 363 11.26 0.65 12.04
C LEU A 363 9.88 0.87 12.67
N ASP A 364 8.91 1.36 11.91
CA ASP A 364 7.53 1.51 12.36
C ASP A 364 6.70 0.23 12.20
N GLY A 365 7.23 -0.77 11.48
CA GLY A 365 6.52 -2.02 11.21
C GLY A 365 5.33 -1.90 10.25
N ILE A 366 5.12 -0.73 9.64
CA ILE A 366 4.00 -0.43 8.73
C ILE A 366 4.52 -0.14 7.33
N HIS A 367 5.46 0.80 7.21
CA HIS A 367 5.94 1.29 5.94
C HIS A 367 7.15 0.50 5.43
N PRO A 368 7.32 0.39 4.09
CA PRO A 368 8.45 -0.32 3.51
C PRO A 368 9.80 0.32 3.83
N THR A 369 10.87 -0.48 3.80
CA THR A 369 12.26 -0.01 3.67
C THR A 369 12.53 0.52 2.27
N ASN A 370 13.72 1.07 1.99
CA ASN A 370 14.10 1.42 0.62
C ASN A 370 14.02 0.21 -0.32
N THR A 371 14.43 -0.97 0.17
CA THR A 371 14.36 -2.23 -0.59
C THR A 371 12.91 -2.69 -0.78
N GLY A 372 12.06 -2.54 0.23
CA GLY A 372 10.63 -2.82 0.13
C GLY A 372 9.95 -1.92 -0.90
N TYR A 373 10.23 -0.63 -0.89
CA TYR A 373 9.72 0.30 -1.90
C TYR A 373 10.22 -0.01 -3.31
N ALA A 374 11.45 -0.47 -3.46
CA ALA A 374 11.99 -0.84 -4.77
C ALA A 374 11.33 -2.10 -5.34
N LEU A 375 10.92 -3.05 -4.49
CA LEU A 375 10.11 -4.21 -4.91
C LEU A 375 8.76 -3.74 -5.45
N ILE A 376 8.06 -2.88 -4.74
CA ILE A 376 6.78 -2.29 -5.18
C ILE A 376 6.98 -1.49 -6.48
N ALA A 377 8.01 -0.66 -6.56
CA ALA A 377 8.31 0.12 -7.76
C ALA A 377 8.51 -0.77 -9.00
N ASN A 378 9.17 -1.93 -8.85
CA ASN A 378 9.32 -2.89 -9.94
C ASN A 378 7.99 -3.49 -10.40
N GLU A 379 7.00 -3.68 -9.52
CA GLU A 379 5.65 -4.10 -9.91
C GLU A 379 4.94 -3.01 -10.72
N PHE A 380 5.04 -1.73 -10.33
CA PHE A 380 4.53 -0.61 -11.13
C PHE A 380 5.23 -0.51 -12.48
N ILE A 381 6.56 -0.64 -12.54
CA ILE A 381 7.33 -0.67 -13.80
C ILE A 381 6.85 -1.82 -14.68
N ARG A 382 6.64 -3.01 -14.11
CA ARG A 382 6.13 -4.18 -14.85
C ARG A 382 4.75 -3.90 -15.44
N ALA A 383 3.84 -3.33 -14.65
CA ALA A 383 2.50 -2.98 -15.11
C ALA A 383 2.53 -1.93 -16.24
N LEU A 384 3.35 -0.88 -16.12
CA LEU A 384 3.56 0.14 -17.14
C LEU A 384 4.15 -0.46 -18.44
N ASN A 385 5.14 -1.34 -18.33
CA ASN A 385 5.78 -1.96 -19.48
C ASN A 385 4.82 -2.92 -20.21
N THR A 386 4.07 -3.74 -19.44
CA THR A 386 3.17 -4.75 -20.00
C THR A 386 1.97 -4.11 -20.69
N ASN A 387 1.36 -3.10 -20.06
CA ASN A 387 0.08 -2.57 -20.54
C ASN A 387 0.23 -1.31 -21.40
N TYR A 388 1.29 -0.53 -21.18
CA TYR A 388 1.49 0.76 -21.87
C TYR A 388 2.81 0.84 -22.63
N SER A 389 3.56 -0.25 -22.75
CA SER A 389 4.83 -0.30 -23.50
C SER A 389 5.81 0.82 -23.09
N ALA A 390 5.90 1.10 -21.79
CA ALA A 390 6.70 2.22 -21.27
C ALA A 390 8.20 2.06 -21.55
N GLY A 391 8.70 0.82 -21.56
CA GLY A 391 10.11 0.52 -21.84
C GLY A 391 11.05 0.95 -20.71
N ILE A 392 10.55 0.99 -19.46
CA ILE A 392 11.33 1.39 -18.27
C ILE A 392 12.11 0.16 -17.79
N PRO A 393 13.45 0.21 -17.67
CA PRO A 393 14.22 -0.91 -17.14
C PRO A 393 13.86 -1.13 -15.64
N PRO A 394 13.86 -2.38 -15.16
CA PRO A 394 13.60 -2.63 -13.74
C PRO A 394 14.73 -2.05 -12.87
N LEU A 395 14.39 -1.68 -11.64
CA LEU A 395 15.34 -1.24 -10.63
C LEU A 395 16.27 -2.39 -10.22
N SER A 396 17.54 -2.11 -10.01
CA SER A 396 18.51 -3.03 -9.44
C SER A 396 18.30 -3.16 -7.92
N LEU A 397 17.50 -4.13 -7.51
CA LEU A 397 17.22 -4.40 -6.09
C LEU A 397 18.50 -4.58 -5.27
N ARG A 398 19.54 -5.24 -5.86
CA ARG A 398 20.84 -5.44 -5.19
C ARG A 398 21.56 -4.12 -4.91
N GLN A 399 21.46 -3.13 -5.80
CA GLN A 399 22.11 -1.83 -5.58
C GLN A 399 21.38 -1.07 -4.47
N ILE A 400 20.05 -1.04 -4.50
CA ILE A 400 19.23 -0.38 -3.47
C ILE A 400 19.45 -1.04 -2.12
N GLN A 401 19.41 -2.38 -2.04
CA GLN A 401 19.67 -3.12 -0.81
C GLN A 401 21.01 -2.76 -0.16
N LYS A 402 22.08 -2.62 -0.96
CA LYS A 402 23.41 -2.25 -0.43
C LYS A 402 23.47 -0.88 0.24
N SER A 403 22.60 0.03 -0.18
CA SER A 403 22.50 1.39 0.38
C SER A 403 21.36 1.55 1.37
N ASP A 404 20.57 0.49 1.58
CA ASP A 404 19.44 0.50 2.53
C ASP A 404 19.95 0.33 3.96
N PRO A 405 19.82 1.34 4.82
CA PRO A 405 20.35 1.29 6.17
C PRO A 405 19.65 0.26 7.08
N LEU A 406 18.45 -0.21 6.66
CA LEU A 406 17.66 -1.18 7.41
C LEU A 406 17.89 -2.63 6.95
N VAL A 407 18.70 -2.85 5.91
CA VAL A 407 19.08 -4.17 5.41
C VAL A 407 20.54 -4.45 5.68
N PHE A 408 20.85 -5.04 6.82
CA PHE A 408 22.19 -5.31 7.33
C PHE A 408 22.46 -6.82 7.47
N PRO A 409 23.70 -7.27 7.64
CA PRO A 409 24.01 -8.67 7.88
C PRO A 409 23.24 -9.23 9.09
N GLY A 410 22.49 -10.31 8.89
CA GLY A 410 21.61 -10.91 9.91
C GLY A 410 20.15 -10.49 9.85
N VAL A 411 19.77 -9.53 9.02
CA VAL A 411 18.37 -9.24 8.71
C VAL A 411 17.66 -10.52 8.22
N GLY A 412 16.40 -10.68 8.57
CA GLY A 412 15.62 -11.88 8.26
C GLY A 412 15.71 -13.00 9.29
N ARG A 413 16.46 -12.82 10.39
CA ARG A 413 16.39 -13.72 11.55
C ARG A 413 15.12 -13.45 12.36
N PRO A 414 14.60 -14.44 13.10
CA PRO A 414 13.49 -14.21 14.03
C PRO A 414 13.82 -13.06 15.01
N ALA A 415 12.82 -12.25 15.33
CA ALA A 415 13.00 -11.13 16.29
C ALA A 415 13.61 -11.58 17.63
N SER A 416 13.20 -12.77 18.11
CA SER A 416 13.77 -13.41 19.31
C SER A 416 15.27 -13.72 19.22
N ALA A 417 15.85 -13.76 18.02
CA ALA A 417 17.27 -14.01 17.77
C ALA A 417 18.11 -12.75 17.55
N LEU A 418 17.46 -11.58 17.40
CA LEU A 418 18.15 -10.35 16.99
C LEU A 418 18.64 -9.49 18.17
N GLY A 419 18.13 -9.71 19.38
CA GLY A 419 18.49 -8.86 20.52
C GLY A 419 18.25 -7.36 20.23
N THR A 420 19.02 -6.50 20.83
CA THR A 420 19.06 -5.06 20.51
C THR A 420 19.76 -4.81 19.17
N ILE A 421 19.27 -3.86 18.36
CA ILE A 421 20.01 -3.34 17.20
C ILE A 421 21.37 -2.85 17.70
N SER A 422 22.46 -3.26 17.03
CA SER A 422 23.80 -2.87 17.48
C SER A 422 24.01 -1.36 17.41
N PRO A 423 24.85 -0.79 18.30
CA PRO A 423 25.18 0.64 18.27
C PRO A 423 25.70 1.13 16.92
N GLU A 424 26.39 0.26 16.15
CA GLU A 424 26.91 0.58 14.82
C GLU A 424 25.77 0.80 13.83
N ILE A 425 24.70 0.00 13.89
CA ILE A 425 23.52 0.15 13.04
C ILE A 425 22.76 1.42 13.41
N VAL A 426 22.60 1.71 14.71
CA VAL A 426 22.02 2.97 15.18
C VAL A 426 22.83 4.17 14.68
N GLN A 427 24.17 4.08 14.73
CA GLN A 427 25.04 5.12 14.22
C GLN A 427 24.96 5.27 12.70
N SER A 428 24.87 4.16 11.97
CA SER A 428 24.66 4.16 10.51
C SER A 428 23.35 4.84 10.15
N LEU A 429 22.25 4.51 10.84
CA LEU A 429 20.95 5.16 10.67
C LEU A 429 21.02 6.67 10.96
N ARG A 430 21.65 7.07 12.04
CA ARG A 430 21.87 8.50 12.37
C ARG A 430 22.66 9.22 11.29
N THR A 431 23.68 8.58 10.73
CA THR A 431 24.53 9.15 9.68
C THR A 431 23.76 9.33 8.38
N VAL A 432 22.92 8.37 8.01
CA VAL A 432 22.07 8.42 6.79
C VAL A 432 20.96 9.46 6.96
N LEU A 433 20.31 9.49 8.11
CA LEU A 433 19.20 10.41 8.40
C LEU A 433 19.69 11.84 8.68
N GLY A 434 20.95 12.03 9.09
CA GLY A 434 21.55 13.31 9.42
C GLY A 434 22.44 13.93 8.35
N LYS A 435 22.63 13.30 7.19
CA LYS A 435 23.37 13.92 6.07
C LYS A 435 22.60 15.13 5.55
N LYS A 436 23.13 16.31 5.83
CA LYS A 436 22.73 17.55 5.17
C LYS A 436 23.03 17.41 3.68
N HIS A 437 22.02 17.56 2.84
CA HIS A 437 22.18 17.84 1.42
C HIS A 437 22.24 19.34 1.19
#